data_c1b4ad1ba0807afdc01855270b761367
#
_entry.id   c1b4ad1ba0807afdc01855270b761367
#
_cell.length_a   1.000
_cell.length_b   1.000
_cell.length_c   1.000
_cell.angle_alpha   90.00
_cell.angle_beta   90.00
_cell.angle_gamma   90.00
#
_symmetry.space_group_name_H-M   'P 1'
#
loop_
_entity.id
_entity.type
_entity.pdbx_description
1 polymer ?
#
loop_
_entity_poly.entity_id
_entity_poly.type
_entity_poly.pdbx_seq_one_letter_code
_entity_poly.pdbx_strand_id
1 'polypeptide(L)'
;MPPSNSQSANQNMDMVNHEELEDALRLHYQTKLPLFVHGAPGIGKSMTAEDVGREIAEKEDRQFVDFSEVYNEDKKSMEGEESTWNLSGTVSVEDIKENPEDYFVLVDLRLSQEDPTTSKGIPNTDGLSTTWAPPVWLNVLSLEGMKGMLFADELNQAHPDVQAAYFQLVQKRQLAGRRLSEHILVVSAGNREKDEADVKPIPAPLRNRFAAHVNLTPP
;
A
#
# COMPACT_ATOMS: atom_id res chain seq x y z
N MET A 1 8.06 46.48 -2.72
CA MET A 1 7.75 45.05 -2.41
C MET A 1 7.88 44.28 -3.72
N PRO A 2 8.77 43.32 -3.86
CA PRO A 2 8.80 42.47 -5.05
C PRO A 2 7.65 41.45 -4.97
N PRO A 3 7.05 41.04 -6.10
CA PRO A 3 5.99 40.06 -6.11
C PRO A 3 6.52 38.69 -5.65
N SER A 4 5.79 38.08 -4.74
CA SER A 4 6.06 36.73 -4.27
C SER A 4 5.94 35.71 -5.42
N ASN A 5 7.06 35.17 -5.83
CA ASN A 5 7.17 34.12 -6.83
C ASN A 5 6.74 32.78 -6.21
N SER A 6 5.44 32.55 -6.11
CA SER A 6 4.84 31.27 -5.68
C SER A 6 4.39 30.40 -6.86
N GLN A 7 5.05 30.57 -8.02
CA GLN A 7 4.81 29.75 -9.20
C GLN A 7 6.12 29.07 -9.60
N SER A 8 6.41 27.89 -9.04
CA SER A 8 7.26 26.88 -9.70
C SER A 8 7.55 25.69 -8.79
N ALA A 9 6.53 24.93 -8.40
CA ALA A 9 6.72 23.58 -7.88
C ALA A 9 5.83 22.55 -8.61
N ASN A 10 5.32 22.92 -9.78
CA ASN A 10 4.87 21.92 -10.77
C ASN A 10 6.12 21.45 -11.53
N GLN A 11 6.97 20.69 -10.81
CA GLN A 11 8.02 19.91 -11.46
C GLN A 11 7.34 18.92 -12.37
N ASN A 12 7.85 18.76 -13.60
CA ASN A 12 7.51 17.77 -14.59
C ASN A 12 7.26 16.39 -13.93
N MET A 13 6.03 16.13 -13.52
CA MET A 13 5.60 14.76 -13.28
C MET A 13 5.42 14.15 -14.66
N ASP A 14 6.08 13.04 -14.90
CA ASP A 14 5.96 12.35 -16.17
C ASP A 14 4.50 11.92 -16.36
N MET A 15 3.90 12.39 -17.44
CA MET A 15 2.55 11.97 -17.85
C MET A 15 2.70 10.60 -18.47
N VAL A 16 1.98 9.63 -17.93
CA VAL A 16 2.05 8.23 -18.37
C VAL A 16 0.68 7.71 -18.75
N ASN A 17 0.61 6.85 -19.74
CA ASN A 17 -0.55 6.02 -20.04
C ASN A 17 -0.50 4.72 -19.20
N HIS A 18 -1.47 3.81 -19.37
CA HIS A 18 -1.53 2.56 -18.60
C HIS A 18 -0.34 1.63 -18.89
N GLU A 19 0.07 1.49 -20.15
CA GLU A 19 1.22 0.65 -20.53
C GLU A 19 2.52 1.18 -19.93
N GLU A 20 2.73 2.50 -19.98
CA GLU A 20 3.90 3.13 -19.33
C GLU A 20 3.85 3.03 -17.79
N LEU A 21 2.64 3.04 -17.17
CA LEU A 21 2.50 2.77 -15.74
C LEU A 21 2.85 1.34 -15.39
N GLU A 22 2.42 0.38 -16.20
CA GLU A 22 2.82 -1.03 -16.01
C GLU A 22 4.33 -1.20 -16.07
N ASP A 23 5.00 -0.58 -17.06
CA ASP A 23 6.45 -0.61 -17.17
C ASP A 23 7.15 0.03 -15.97
N ALA A 24 6.62 1.16 -15.49
CA ALA A 24 7.10 1.80 -14.28
C ALA A 24 6.94 0.88 -13.06
N LEU A 25 5.79 0.21 -12.89
CA LEU A 25 5.55 -0.74 -11.80
C LEU A 25 6.53 -1.93 -11.85
N ARG A 26 6.77 -2.51 -13.04
CA ARG A 26 7.74 -3.60 -13.23
C ARG A 26 9.16 -3.15 -12.84
N LEU A 27 9.58 -1.97 -13.29
CA LEU A 27 10.89 -1.41 -12.95
C LEU A 27 11.02 -1.16 -11.45
N HIS A 28 10.02 -0.54 -10.84
CA HIS A 28 10.01 -0.27 -9.40
C HIS A 28 9.95 -1.56 -8.57
N TYR A 29 9.25 -2.60 -9.06
CA TYR A 29 9.29 -3.91 -8.43
C TYR A 29 10.69 -4.52 -8.44
N GLN A 30 11.43 -4.43 -9.55
CA GLN A 30 12.80 -4.93 -9.62
C GLN A 30 13.76 -4.18 -8.69
N THR A 31 13.61 -2.85 -8.62
CA THR A 31 14.50 -1.97 -7.82
C THR A 31 14.06 -1.82 -6.36
N LYS A 32 12.81 -2.22 -6.03
CA LYS A 32 12.17 -2.05 -4.70
C LYS A 32 12.11 -0.59 -4.23
N LEU A 33 12.18 0.34 -5.18
CA LEU A 33 12.05 1.77 -4.89
C LEU A 33 10.56 2.17 -4.87
N PRO A 34 10.11 2.96 -3.88
CA PRO A 34 8.72 3.34 -3.77
C PRO A 34 8.29 4.26 -4.91
N LEU A 35 7.08 4.02 -5.45
CA LEU A 35 6.46 4.78 -6.54
C LEU A 35 5.22 5.52 -6.04
N PHE A 36 5.02 6.76 -6.51
CA PHE A 36 3.78 7.49 -6.32
C PHE A 36 3.05 7.71 -7.64
N VAL A 37 1.77 7.32 -7.68
CA VAL A 37 0.90 7.43 -8.85
C VAL A 37 -0.17 8.48 -8.61
N HIS A 38 -0.12 9.58 -9.35
CA HIS A 38 -1.17 10.59 -9.38
C HIS A 38 -2.19 10.25 -10.48
N GLY A 39 -3.47 10.47 -10.23
CA GLY A 39 -4.50 10.28 -11.27
C GLY A 39 -5.91 10.50 -10.74
N ALA A 40 -6.85 10.75 -11.63
CA ALA A 40 -8.25 10.91 -11.26
C ALA A 40 -8.80 9.67 -10.56
N PRO A 41 -9.85 9.81 -9.72
CA PRO A 41 -10.56 8.66 -9.17
C PRO A 41 -11.09 7.76 -10.28
N GLY A 42 -11.04 6.44 -10.08
CA GLY A 42 -11.60 5.46 -11.03
C GLY A 42 -10.84 5.30 -12.34
N ILE A 43 -9.66 5.91 -12.50
CA ILE A 43 -8.87 5.81 -13.74
C ILE A 43 -8.16 4.46 -13.92
N GLY A 44 -8.27 3.53 -12.97
CA GLY A 44 -7.69 2.19 -13.07
C GLY A 44 -6.34 2.00 -12.38
N LYS A 45 -5.91 2.91 -11.48
CA LYS A 45 -4.60 2.82 -10.79
C LYS A 45 -4.39 1.49 -10.07
N SER A 46 -5.34 1.06 -9.23
CA SER A 46 -5.26 -0.19 -8.47
C SER A 46 -5.37 -1.42 -9.38
N MET A 47 -6.25 -1.36 -10.39
CA MET A 47 -6.37 -2.44 -11.38
C MET A 47 -5.06 -2.68 -12.13
N THR A 48 -4.39 -1.62 -12.59
CA THR A 48 -3.07 -1.75 -13.24
C THR A 48 -2.03 -2.36 -12.30
N ALA A 49 -2.06 -2.01 -11.00
CA ALA A 49 -1.16 -2.61 -10.02
C ALA A 49 -1.45 -4.10 -9.78
N GLU A 50 -2.73 -4.49 -9.79
CA GLU A 50 -3.16 -5.88 -9.69
C GLU A 50 -2.73 -6.69 -10.91
N ASP A 51 -2.96 -6.18 -12.12
CA ASP A 51 -2.58 -6.84 -13.37
C ASP A 51 -1.07 -7.11 -13.43
N VAL A 52 -0.26 -6.11 -13.08
CA VAL A 52 1.20 -6.25 -12.99
C VAL A 52 1.60 -7.23 -11.88
N GLY A 53 0.90 -7.21 -10.73
CA GLY A 53 1.14 -8.16 -9.64
C GLY A 53 0.90 -9.62 -10.07
N ARG A 54 -0.19 -9.88 -10.81
CA ARG A 54 -0.50 -11.19 -11.36
C ARG A 54 0.57 -11.66 -12.38
N GLU A 55 0.97 -10.78 -13.28
CA GLU A 55 2.02 -11.07 -14.25
C GLU A 55 3.36 -11.42 -13.59
N ILE A 56 3.73 -10.67 -12.55
CA ILE A 56 4.98 -10.93 -11.80
C ILE A 56 4.88 -12.26 -11.06
N ALA A 57 3.75 -12.55 -10.42
CA ALA A 57 3.52 -13.81 -9.72
C ALA A 57 3.67 -15.00 -10.67
N GLU A 58 3.06 -14.94 -11.85
CA GLU A 58 3.18 -15.98 -12.88
C GLU A 58 4.63 -16.18 -13.34
N LYS A 59 5.37 -15.08 -13.60
CA LYS A 59 6.78 -15.15 -14.02
C LYS A 59 7.71 -15.73 -12.94
N GLU A 60 7.34 -15.57 -11.68
CA GLU A 60 8.12 -16.05 -10.54
C GLU A 60 7.64 -17.41 -10.01
N ASP A 61 6.70 -18.07 -10.72
CA ASP A 61 6.09 -19.34 -10.34
C ASP A 61 5.48 -19.30 -8.92
N ARG A 62 4.73 -18.21 -8.61
CA ARG A 62 4.05 -17.99 -7.35
C ARG A 62 2.56 -17.86 -7.53
N GLN A 63 1.80 -18.31 -6.55
CA GLN A 63 0.36 -18.07 -6.53
C GLN A 63 0.10 -16.60 -6.18
N PHE A 64 -0.61 -15.89 -7.07
CA PHE A 64 -1.09 -14.53 -6.78
C PHE A 64 -2.23 -14.59 -5.77
N VAL A 65 -2.17 -13.72 -4.77
CA VAL A 65 -3.19 -13.58 -3.72
C VAL A 65 -3.52 -12.11 -3.52
N ASP A 66 -4.77 -11.73 -3.76
CA ASP A 66 -5.31 -10.48 -3.25
C ASP A 66 -5.59 -10.64 -1.76
N PHE A 67 -5.00 -9.78 -0.93
CA PHE A 67 -5.15 -9.89 0.52
C PHE A 67 -6.60 -9.73 1.01
N SER A 68 -7.45 -9.04 0.26
CA SER A 68 -8.88 -8.93 0.56
C SER A 68 -9.61 -10.29 0.48
N GLU A 69 -9.04 -11.25 -0.24
CA GLU A 69 -9.56 -12.61 -0.40
C GLU A 69 -8.96 -13.61 0.61
N VAL A 70 -7.98 -13.19 1.40
CA VAL A 70 -7.34 -14.05 2.42
C VAL A 70 -8.22 -14.16 3.65
N TYR A 71 -8.48 -15.40 4.07
CA TYR A 71 -9.26 -15.61 5.25
C TYR A 71 -8.38 -15.92 6.48
N ASN A 72 -8.84 -15.54 7.68
CA ASN A 72 -8.15 -15.76 8.94
C ASN A 72 -8.97 -16.70 9.83
N GLU A 73 -8.45 -17.92 10.08
CA GLU A 73 -9.12 -18.93 10.88
C GLU A 73 -9.33 -18.53 12.35
N ASP A 74 -8.40 -17.75 12.91
CA ASP A 74 -8.47 -17.31 14.30
C ASP A 74 -9.69 -16.43 14.62
N LYS A 75 -10.22 -15.72 13.62
CA LYS A 75 -11.43 -14.90 13.78
C LYS A 75 -12.72 -15.73 13.78
N LYS A 76 -12.72 -16.91 13.18
CA LYS A 76 -13.90 -17.79 13.15
C LYS A 76 -14.24 -18.36 14.52
N SER A 77 -13.28 -18.44 15.43
CA SER A 77 -13.44 -18.97 16.77
C SER A 77 -13.87 -17.95 17.83
N MET A 78 -13.76 -16.64 17.55
CA MET A 78 -14.04 -15.58 18.53
C MET A 78 -15.39 -14.88 18.36
N GLU A 79 -16.01 -14.96 17.20
CA GLU A 79 -17.29 -14.31 16.93
C GLU A 79 -18.30 -15.35 16.44
N GLY A 80 -19.28 -15.68 17.29
CA GLY A 80 -20.44 -16.51 16.94
C GLY A 80 -21.40 -15.79 15.97
N GLU A 81 -20.98 -14.73 15.29
CA GLU A 81 -21.70 -13.99 14.27
C GLU A 81 -20.87 -13.96 12.98
N GLU A 82 -21.55 -14.14 11.84
CA GLU A 82 -20.98 -14.11 10.49
C GLU A 82 -20.07 -12.91 10.30
N SER A 83 -18.75 -13.11 10.39
CA SER A 83 -17.78 -12.08 10.03
C SER A 83 -17.89 -11.87 8.52
N THR A 84 -18.13 -10.62 8.14
CA THR A 84 -18.30 -10.16 6.75
C THR A 84 -17.02 -10.21 5.91
N TRP A 85 -15.98 -10.91 6.36
CA TRP A 85 -14.77 -11.16 5.59
C TRP A 85 -15.02 -12.40 4.72
N ASN A 86 -14.85 -12.22 3.41
CA ASN A 86 -15.18 -13.18 2.39
C ASN A 86 -14.68 -14.59 2.72
N LEU A 87 -15.60 -15.51 3.04
CA LEU A 87 -15.36 -16.94 3.20
C LEU A 87 -15.09 -17.67 1.87
N SER A 88 -14.91 -16.94 0.78
CA SER A 88 -14.65 -17.50 -0.56
C SER A 88 -13.17 -17.59 -0.92
N GLY A 89 -12.26 -17.10 -0.07
CA GLY A 89 -10.82 -17.22 -0.28
C GLY A 89 -10.37 -18.69 -0.13
N THR A 90 -9.54 -19.14 -1.05
CA THR A 90 -8.94 -20.49 -1.03
C THR A 90 -7.64 -20.55 -0.25
N VAL A 91 -7.11 -19.42 0.22
CA VAL A 91 -5.81 -19.29 0.90
C VAL A 91 -6.02 -18.69 2.29
N SER A 92 -5.52 -19.36 3.31
CA SER A 92 -5.54 -18.86 4.69
C SER A 92 -4.27 -18.06 5.02
N VAL A 93 -4.32 -17.26 6.09
CA VAL A 93 -3.12 -16.58 6.63
C VAL A 93 -2.07 -17.59 7.06
N GLU A 94 -2.51 -18.74 7.57
CA GLU A 94 -1.66 -19.82 8.02
C GLU A 94 -0.92 -20.48 6.87
N ASP A 95 -1.59 -20.74 5.74
CA ASP A 95 -0.94 -21.26 4.52
C ASP A 95 0.19 -20.33 4.06
N ILE A 96 -0.09 -19.02 4.05
CA ILE A 96 0.91 -18.02 3.66
C ILE A 96 2.08 -17.97 4.66
N LYS A 97 1.82 -18.14 5.96
CA LYS A 97 2.88 -18.15 6.99
C LYS A 97 3.78 -19.38 6.89
N GLU A 98 3.19 -20.53 6.55
CA GLU A 98 3.93 -21.78 6.43
C GLU A 98 4.82 -21.80 5.17
N ASN A 99 4.35 -21.21 4.06
CA ASN A 99 5.02 -21.27 2.77
C ASN A 99 5.04 -19.88 2.08
N PRO A 100 5.68 -18.86 2.67
CA PRO A 100 5.65 -17.50 2.12
C PRO A 100 6.29 -17.38 0.74
N GLU A 101 7.16 -18.31 0.36
CA GLU A 101 7.79 -18.36 -0.95
C GLU A 101 6.85 -18.82 -2.08
N ASP A 102 5.74 -19.48 -1.77
CA ASP A 102 4.79 -19.96 -2.78
C ASP A 102 3.81 -18.86 -3.23
N TYR A 103 3.77 -17.74 -2.50
CA TYR A 103 2.79 -16.69 -2.72
C TYR A 103 3.40 -15.36 -3.16
N PHE A 104 2.64 -14.63 -3.97
CA PHE A 104 2.79 -13.21 -4.23
C PHE A 104 1.56 -12.48 -3.71
N VAL A 105 1.72 -11.65 -2.70
CA VAL A 105 0.58 -11.00 -2.03
C VAL A 105 0.47 -9.54 -2.45
N LEU A 106 -0.69 -9.16 -2.97
CA LEU A 106 -1.09 -7.77 -3.16
C LEU A 106 -1.96 -7.33 -1.98
N VAL A 107 -1.56 -6.26 -1.32
CA VAL A 107 -2.39 -5.58 -0.31
C VAL A 107 -2.81 -4.23 -0.87
N ASP A 108 -4.11 -4.04 -1.10
CA ASP A 108 -4.70 -2.75 -1.49
C ASP A 108 -5.33 -2.09 -0.26
N LEU A 109 -4.79 -0.94 0.14
CA LEU A 109 -5.26 -0.17 1.30
C LEU A 109 -5.81 1.18 0.85
N ARG A 110 -7.05 1.47 1.22
CA ARG A 110 -7.63 2.81 1.08
C ARG A 110 -7.37 3.63 2.33
N LEU A 111 -6.31 4.43 2.30
CA LEU A 111 -5.82 5.16 3.47
C LEU A 111 -6.78 6.24 3.98
N SER A 112 -7.69 6.74 3.14
CA SER A 112 -8.75 7.67 3.56
C SER A 112 -9.78 7.03 4.51
N GLN A 113 -9.92 5.70 4.45
CA GLN A 113 -10.84 4.91 5.28
C GLN A 113 -10.16 4.30 6.51
N GLU A 114 -8.82 4.39 6.59
CA GLU A 114 -8.06 3.85 7.71
C GLU A 114 -8.21 4.70 8.97
N ASP A 115 -8.50 4.04 10.09
CA ASP A 115 -8.47 4.68 11.40
C ASP A 115 -7.04 4.85 11.88
N PRO A 116 -6.65 6.04 12.42
CA PRO A 116 -5.31 6.27 12.94
C PRO A 116 -4.84 5.27 14.02
N THR A 117 -5.77 4.67 14.74
CA THR A 117 -5.45 3.66 15.77
C THR A 117 -5.17 2.30 15.16
N THR A 118 -5.90 1.90 14.13
CA THR A 118 -5.70 0.62 13.44
C THR A 118 -4.43 0.61 12.60
N SER A 119 -4.07 1.72 11.99
CA SER A 119 -2.84 1.83 11.19
C SER A 119 -1.56 1.62 12.01
N LYS A 120 -1.59 1.92 13.31
CA LYS A 120 -0.48 1.66 14.25
C LYS A 120 -0.55 0.29 14.93
N GLY A 121 -1.65 -0.46 14.73
CA GLY A 121 -1.97 -1.66 15.45
C GLY A 121 -2.72 -1.39 16.77
N ILE A 122 -3.20 -2.45 17.40
CA ILE A 122 -3.95 -2.37 18.67
C ILE A 122 -2.96 -2.47 19.84
N PRO A 123 -2.99 -1.53 20.80
CA PRO A 123 -2.15 -1.63 21.98
C PRO A 123 -2.62 -2.79 22.87
N ASN A 124 -1.71 -3.70 23.18
CA ASN A 124 -1.89 -4.73 24.18
C ASN A 124 -1.04 -4.39 25.40
N THR A 125 -1.70 -4.16 26.54
CA THR A 125 -1.04 -3.79 27.79
C THR A 125 -0.99 -4.97 28.75
N ASP A 126 0.16 -5.59 28.86
CA ASP A 126 0.46 -6.60 29.88
C ASP A 126 1.27 -5.98 31.01
N GLY A 127 0.56 -5.50 32.04
CA GLY A 127 1.18 -4.98 33.27
C GLY A 127 2.10 -3.78 33.04
N LEU A 128 3.41 -3.98 32.99
CA LEU A 128 4.42 -2.91 32.90
C LEU A 128 4.85 -2.54 31.49
N SER A 129 4.37 -3.26 30.47
CA SER A 129 4.74 -3.00 29.06
C SER A 129 3.52 -2.87 28.17
N THR A 130 3.62 -2.00 27.17
CA THR A 130 2.64 -1.92 26.08
C THR A 130 3.28 -2.47 24.82
N THR A 131 2.71 -3.54 24.29
CA THR A 131 3.06 -4.07 22.97
C THR A 131 1.96 -3.69 21.96
N TRP A 132 2.32 -3.56 20.71
CA TRP A 132 1.36 -3.26 19.65
C TRP A 132 1.11 -4.52 18.81
N ALA A 133 -0.14 -4.92 18.69
CA ALA A 133 -0.54 -5.98 17.77
C ALA A 133 -0.65 -5.36 16.36
N PRO A 134 0.27 -5.63 15.44
CA PRO A 134 0.23 -5.04 14.11
C PRO A 134 -0.95 -5.60 13.29
N PRO A 135 -1.43 -4.87 12.28
CA PRO A 135 -2.43 -5.37 11.36
C PRO A 135 -1.98 -6.69 10.69
N VAL A 136 -2.93 -7.57 10.37
CA VAL A 136 -2.63 -8.89 9.79
C VAL A 136 -1.88 -8.76 8.46
N TRP A 137 -2.29 -7.83 7.59
CA TRP A 137 -1.61 -7.57 6.32
C TRP A 137 -0.12 -7.22 6.51
N LEU A 138 0.20 -6.47 7.57
CA LEU A 138 1.59 -6.10 7.86
C LEU A 138 2.41 -7.30 8.34
N ASN A 139 1.80 -8.18 9.14
CA ASN A 139 2.45 -9.43 9.55
C ASN A 139 2.78 -10.29 8.34
N VAL A 140 1.84 -10.45 7.40
CA VAL A 140 2.03 -11.22 6.16
C VAL A 140 3.14 -10.61 5.31
N LEU A 141 3.08 -9.30 5.02
CA LEU A 141 4.12 -8.63 4.21
C LEU A 141 5.50 -8.54 4.91
N SER A 142 5.57 -8.90 6.19
CA SER A 142 6.81 -8.91 6.98
C SER A 142 7.45 -10.31 7.08
N LEU A 143 6.85 -11.33 6.50
CA LEU A 143 7.42 -12.69 6.50
C LEU A 143 8.71 -12.72 5.67
N GLU A 144 9.67 -13.49 6.12
CA GLU A 144 10.91 -13.72 5.38
C GLU A 144 10.60 -14.45 4.05
N GLY A 145 11.20 -14.01 2.95
CA GLY A 145 10.95 -14.58 1.62
C GLY A 145 9.63 -14.14 0.95
N MET A 146 8.75 -13.45 1.70
CA MET A 146 7.49 -12.94 1.14
C MET A 146 7.77 -11.95 0.02
N LYS A 147 7.12 -12.16 -1.12
CA LYS A 147 7.09 -11.24 -2.27
C LYS A 147 5.71 -10.65 -2.45
N GLY A 148 5.65 -9.44 -2.97
CA GLY A 148 4.35 -8.80 -3.16
C GLY A 148 4.43 -7.31 -3.39
N MET A 149 3.25 -6.70 -3.29
CA MET A 149 3.06 -5.27 -3.46
C MET A 149 2.11 -4.72 -2.38
N LEU A 150 2.49 -3.62 -1.79
CA LEU A 150 1.60 -2.81 -0.96
C LEU A 150 1.17 -1.62 -1.79
N PHE A 151 -0.09 -1.60 -2.19
CA PHE A 151 -0.72 -0.49 -2.89
C PHE A 151 -1.56 0.33 -1.90
N ALA A 152 -1.21 1.59 -1.73
CA ALA A 152 -1.84 2.48 -0.77
C ALA A 152 -2.52 3.64 -1.49
N ASP A 153 -3.83 3.53 -1.67
CA ASP A 153 -4.62 4.55 -2.38
C ASP A 153 -5.08 5.67 -1.45
N GLU A 154 -5.42 6.79 -2.06
CA GLU A 154 -5.99 7.97 -1.39
C GLU A 154 -5.09 8.56 -0.29
N LEU A 155 -3.76 8.43 -0.43
CA LEU A 155 -2.79 8.90 0.59
C LEU A 155 -2.97 10.38 0.92
N ASN A 156 -3.31 11.21 -0.05
CA ASN A 156 -3.50 12.65 0.13
C ASN A 156 -4.87 13.04 0.74
N GLN A 157 -5.78 12.10 0.87
CA GLN A 157 -7.07 12.26 1.56
C GLN A 157 -7.05 11.65 2.97
N ALA A 158 -6.01 10.87 3.30
CA ALA A 158 -5.88 10.21 4.58
C ALA A 158 -5.74 11.20 5.74
N HIS A 159 -6.15 10.77 6.94
CA HIS A 159 -5.93 11.54 8.17
C HIS A 159 -4.43 11.81 8.37
N PRO A 160 -4.02 12.99 8.88
CA PRO A 160 -2.60 13.33 9.09
C PRO A 160 -1.80 12.29 9.89
N ASP A 161 -2.41 11.65 10.89
CA ASP A 161 -1.75 10.61 11.69
C ASP A 161 -1.51 9.32 10.89
N VAL A 162 -2.42 8.98 9.98
CA VAL A 162 -2.26 7.86 9.02
C VAL A 162 -1.13 8.19 8.05
N GLN A 163 -1.11 9.40 7.48
CA GLN A 163 -0.01 9.87 6.63
C GLN A 163 1.33 9.81 7.36
N ALA A 164 1.40 10.20 8.64
CA ALA A 164 2.62 10.16 9.43
C ALA A 164 3.10 8.72 9.70
N ALA A 165 2.18 7.78 9.95
CA ALA A 165 2.50 6.36 10.09
C ALA A 165 3.02 5.79 8.76
N TYR A 166 2.36 6.14 7.66
CA TYR A 166 2.72 5.70 6.34
C TYR A 166 4.07 6.28 5.86
N PHE A 167 4.40 7.50 6.29
CA PHE A 167 5.72 8.09 6.08
C PHE A 167 6.85 7.20 6.64
N GLN A 168 6.66 6.63 7.83
CA GLN A 168 7.64 5.71 8.40
C GLN A 168 7.76 4.43 7.59
N LEU A 169 6.63 3.92 7.10
CA LEU A 169 6.59 2.72 6.26
C LEU A 169 7.35 2.93 4.94
N VAL A 170 7.10 4.02 4.23
CA VAL A 170 7.79 4.35 2.98
C VAL A 170 9.28 4.59 3.22
N GLN A 171 9.64 5.31 4.30
CA GLN A 171 11.03 5.68 4.56
C GLN A 171 11.87 4.54 5.13
N LYS A 172 11.33 3.84 6.13
CA LYS A 172 12.07 2.84 6.93
C LYS A 172 11.67 1.41 6.63
N ARG A 173 10.64 1.22 5.80
CA ARG A 173 10.00 -0.07 5.57
C ARG A 173 9.54 -0.73 6.88
N GLN A 174 9.12 0.09 7.86
CA GLN A 174 8.70 -0.35 9.19
C GLN A 174 7.43 0.36 9.63
N LEU A 175 6.53 -0.39 10.27
CA LEU A 175 5.32 0.11 10.92
C LEU A 175 4.98 -0.82 12.08
N ALA A 176 4.45 -0.29 13.20
CA ALA A 176 4.01 -1.06 14.37
C ALA A 176 5.03 -2.11 14.84
N GLY A 177 6.33 -1.80 14.80
CA GLY A 177 7.41 -2.72 15.19
C GLY A 177 7.73 -3.84 14.19
N ARG A 178 7.06 -3.90 13.05
CA ARG A 178 7.31 -4.86 11.96
C ARG A 178 8.04 -4.21 10.80
N ARG A 179 8.90 -4.97 10.15
CA ARG A 179 9.62 -4.56 8.94
C ARG A 179 9.10 -5.36 7.76
N LEU A 180 8.73 -4.67 6.67
CA LEU A 180 8.36 -5.32 5.42
C LEU A 180 9.53 -6.16 4.89
N SER A 181 9.19 -7.31 4.30
CA SER A 181 10.16 -8.08 3.52
C SER A 181 10.84 -7.18 2.47
N GLU A 182 12.11 -7.41 2.21
CA GLU A 182 12.87 -6.64 1.23
C GLU A 182 12.32 -6.76 -0.19
N HIS A 183 11.54 -7.81 -0.46
CA HIS A 183 10.94 -8.09 -1.75
C HIS A 183 9.57 -7.41 -1.98
N ILE A 184 9.04 -6.66 -1.02
CA ILE A 184 7.78 -5.94 -1.17
C ILE A 184 8.01 -4.61 -1.89
N LEU A 185 7.29 -4.37 -2.98
CA LEU A 185 7.18 -3.04 -3.57
C LEU A 185 6.14 -2.22 -2.80
N VAL A 186 6.46 -0.97 -2.49
CA VAL A 186 5.50 0.00 -1.93
C VAL A 186 5.10 0.98 -3.04
N VAL A 187 3.82 0.97 -3.38
CA VAL A 187 3.20 1.92 -4.32
C VAL A 187 2.19 2.74 -3.54
N SER A 188 2.17 4.03 -3.76
CA SER A 188 1.11 4.89 -3.23
C SER A 188 0.40 5.60 -4.35
N ALA A 189 -0.89 5.85 -4.16
CA ALA A 189 -1.67 6.60 -5.11
C ALA A 189 -2.40 7.76 -4.43
N GLY A 190 -2.78 8.75 -5.23
CA GLY A 190 -3.54 9.88 -4.75
C GLY A 190 -4.18 10.66 -5.90
N ASN A 191 -5.26 11.34 -5.60
CA ASN A 191 -5.99 12.15 -6.55
C ASN A 191 -5.24 13.47 -6.83
N ARG A 192 -5.42 14.03 -8.02
CA ARG A 192 -4.85 15.34 -8.37
C ARG A 192 -5.69 16.45 -7.77
N GLU A 193 -5.04 17.53 -7.32
CA GLU A 193 -5.73 18.71 -6.77
C GLU A 193 -6.79 19.31 -7.72
N LYS A 194 -6.60 19.16 -9.02
CA LYS A 194 -7.55 19.64 -10.03
C LYS A 194 -8.79 18.77 -10.23
N ASP A 195 -8.76 17.53 -9.75
CA ASP A 195 -9.83 16.55 -10.00
C ASP A 195 -10.83 16.48 -8.83
N GLU A 196 -10.45 16.97 -7.63
CA GLU A 196 -11.31 16.97 -6.44
C GLU A 196 -11.02 18.18 -5.53
N ALA A 197 -12.07 18.76 -4.96
CA ALA A 197 -11.99 19.96 -4.12
C ALA A 197 -11.34 19.74 -2.75
N ASP A 198 -11.39 18.50 -2.20
CA ASP A 198 -10.92 18.17 -0.85
C ASP A 198 -9.52 17.52 -0.82
N VAL A 199 -8.83 17.50 -1.95
CA VAL A 199 -7.47 16.95 -2.04
C VAL A 199 -6.48 17.89 -1.37
N LYS A 200 -5.80 17.39 -0.36
CA LYS A 200 -4.72 18.12 0.31
C LYS A 200 -3.37 17.79 -0.34
N PRO A 201 -2.45 18.76 -0.46
CA PRO A 201 -1.11 18.47 -0.93
C PRO A 201 -0.41 17.50 0.03
N ILE A 202 0.29 16.51 -0.54
CA ILE A 202 1.11 15.60 0.26
C ILE A 202 2.24 16.40 0.91
N PRO A 203 2.48 16.23 2.23
CA PRO A 203 3.58 16.91 2.89
C PRO A 203 4.91 16.67 2.17
N ALA A 204 5.69 17.73 1.93
CA ALA A 204 6.94 17.66 1.19
C ALA A 204 7.92 16.57 1.71
N PRO A 205 8.05 16.35 3.04
CA PRO A 205 8.89 15.26 3.54
C PRO A 205 8.44 13.88 3.05
N LEU A 206 7.13 13.63 2.97
CA LEU A 206 6.58 12.36 2.48
C LEU A 206 6.75 12.24 0.96
N ARG A 207 6.42 13.29 0.22
CA ARG A 207 6.59 13.34 -1.23
C ARG A 207 8.02 13.02 -1.67
N ASN A 208 9.01 13.54 -0.97
CA ASN A 208 10.43 13.35 -1.30
C ASN A 208 10.96 11.95 -0.95
N ARG A 209 10.13 11.04 -0.44
CA ARG A 209 10.52 9.64 -0.13
C ARG A 209 10.20 8.68 -1.27
N PHE A 210 9.35 9.09 -2.18
CA PHE A 210 9.11 8.30 -3.38
C PHE A 210 10.23 8.54 -4.39
N ALA A 211 10.70 7.48 -5.03
CA ALA A 211 11.77 7.54 -6.00
C ALA A 211 11.30 8.18 -7.32
N ALA A 212 10.01 8.00 -7.65
CA ALA A 212 9.37 8.63 -8.78
C ALA A 212 7.93 9.02 -8.47
N HIS A 213 7.46 10.03 -9.19
CA HIS A 213 6.08 10.47 -9.24
C HIS A 213 5.62 10.44 -10.69
N VAL A 214 4.60 9.65 -10.98
CA VAL A 214 3.98 9.58 -12.31
C VAL A 214 2.55 10.08 -12.28
N ASN A 215 2.06 10.60 -13.39
CA ASN A 215 0.72 11.15 -13.50
C ASN A 215 -0.05 10.38 -14.58
N LEU A 216 -0.89 9.45 -14.14
CA LEU A 216 -1.68 8.61 -15.05
C LEU A 216 -2.72 9.45 -15.79
N THR A 217 -2.70 9.37 -17.11
CA THR A 217 -3.66 10.01 -18.00
C THR A 217 -4.81 9.06 -18.31
N PRO A 218 -6.03 9.59 -18.53
CA PRO A 218 -7.11 8.79 -19.09
C PRO A 218 -6.69 8.13 -20.40
N PRO A 219 -7.24 6.96 -20.72
CA PRO A 219 -7.03 6.29 -22.00
C PRO A 219 -7.54 7.13 -23.17
#